data_ecad518a4cc81dddf9a7241d79c53557
#
_entry.id   ecad518a4cc81dddf9a7241d79c53557
#
_cell.length_a   1.000
_cell.length_b   1.000
_cell.length_c   1.000
_cell.angle_alpha   90.00
_cell.angle_beta   90.00
_cell.angle_gamma   90.00
#
_symmetry.space_group_name_H-M   'P 1'
#
loop_
_entity.id
_entity.type
_entity.pdbx_description
1 polymer ?
#
loop_
_entity_poly.entity_id
_entity_poly.type
_entity_poly.pdbx_seq_one_letter_code
_entity_poly.pdbx_strand_id
1 'polypeptide(L)'
;ALFAVDEAHCISEWGHNFRPDYLKLGGIARTIGARRVLALTATATDRVLLDIRKGFDIAEEDAIRTRFYRPNLTLRFTPTSALSRDETLVERLRSRPAGSTIVYVTLQRTAERIAKVLSEAGFDAQAYHAGLDPDRRGSIQDAFLDSDRMVVVATIAFGMGIDKANIRYVYHYNPPKSLEHLAQEIGRAGRDGEPSTCELQICHDDVPLLENFVYGDTPTRAAIRSLVGALLHNSSRDEGDSGEAHNGKESDTIALALTSFGNAHDVRPLVVRTLLTYLELDGFLEAMTPVYDRFRYRLIASEEDILARLPQSEPRKLMKGLFAASK
;
A
#
# COMPACT_ATOMS: atom_id res chain seq x y z
N ALA A 1 -11.99 -23.78 14.54
CA ALA A 1 -10.83 -23.22 13.81
C ALA A 1 -10.45 -21.88 14.43
N LEU A 2 -9.18 -21.46 14.28
CA LEU A 2 -8.67 -20.14 14.60
C LEU A 2 -8.68 -19.29 13.33
N PHE A 3 -9.18 -18.07 13.41
CA PHE A 3 -9.10 -17.06 12.36
C PHE A 3 -8.11 -15.97 12.81
N ALA A 4 -6.96 -15.90 12.19
CA ALA A 4 -5.93 -14.91 12.52
C ALA A 4 -5.93 -13.79 11.50
N VAL A 5 -5.95 -12.55 11.99
CA VAL A 5 -5.93 -11.32 11.19
C VAL A 5 -4.69 -10.53 11.58
N ASP A 6 -3.75 -10.41 10.65
CA ASP A 6 -2.60 -9.53 10.80
C ASP A 6 -2.95 -8.12 10.30
N GLU A 7 -2.19 -7.12 10.78
CA GLU A 7 -2.44 -5.70 10.50
C GLU A 7 -3.90 -5.29 10.77
N ALA A 8 -4.48 -5.80 11.86
CA ALA A 8 -5.89 -5.61 12.19
C ALA A 8 -6.31 -4.12 12.31
N HIS A 9 -5.35 -3.19 12.47
CA HIS A 9 -5.61 -1.75 12.44
C HIS A 9 -6.21 -1.27 11.12
N CYS A 10 -6.04 -2.04 10.03
CA CYS A 10 -6.63 -1.73 8.72
C CYS A 10 -8.16 -1.75 8.71
N ILE A 11 -8.81 -2.29 9.75
CA ILE A 11 -10.29 -2.27 9.89
C ILE A 11 -10.82 -0.88 10.24
N SER A 12 -9.99 -0.03 10.85
CA SER A 12 -10.40 1.27 11.36
C SER A 12 -10.14 2.39 10.33
N GLU A 13 -11.14 3.23 10.07
CA GLU A 13 -10.97 4.47 9.28
C GLU A 13 -9.98 5.44 9.91
N TRP A 14 -9.77 5.32 11.23
CA TRP A 14 -8.81 6.09 11.99
C TRP A 14 -7.42 5.42 12.01
N GLY A 15 -7.30 4.24 11.39
CA GLY A 15 -6.05 3.55 11.20
C GLY A 15 -5.25 4.18 10.05
N HIS A 16 -3.95 4.23 10.20
CA HIS A 16 -3.03 4.85 9.23
C HIS A 16 -3.00 4.15 7.85
N ASN A 17 -3.61 2.99 7.72
CA ASN A 17 -3.60 2.16 6.52
C ASN A 17 -4.95 1.46 6.30
N PHE A 18 -6.03 2.23 6.43
CA PHE A 18 -7.40 1.72 6.28
C PHE A 18 -7.58 0.95 4.96
N ARG A 19 -8.17 -0.22 5.07
CA ARG A 19 -8.51 -1.09 3.93
C ARG A 19 -9.97 -1.50 4.03
N PRO A 20 -10.83 -1.05 3.14
CA PRO A 20 -12.26 -1.33 3.18
C PRO A 20 -12.60 -2.82 3.29
N ASP A 21 -11.80 -3.69 2.65
CA ASP A 21 -12.00 -5.13 2.67
C ASP A 21 -11.90 -5.74 4.09
N TYR A 22 -11.16 -5.08 5.01
CA TYR A 22 -11.06 -5.53 6.40
C TYR A 22 -12.38 -5.43 7.17
N LEU A 23 -13.28 -4.53 6.76
CA LEU A 23 -14.62 -4.42 7.36
C LEU A 23 -15.44 -5.70 7.21
N LYS A 24 -15.16 -6.50 6.17
CA LYS A 24 -15.86 -7.75 5.90
C LYS A 24 -15.32 -8.94 6.70
N LEU A 25 -14.11 -8.85 7.26
CA LEU A 25 -13.41 -9.99 7.87
C LEU A 25 -14.15 -10.55 9.08
N GLY A 26 -14.79 -9.71 9.90
CA GLY A 26 -15.61 -10.18 11.02
C GLY A 26 -16.82 -11.01 10.57
N GLY A 27 -17.50 -10.59 9.50
CA GLY A 27 -18.57 -11.34 8.85
C GLY A 27 -18.08 -12.69 8.31
N ILE A 28 -16.96 -12.67 7.60
CA ILE A 28 -16.34 -13.88 7.05
C ILE A 28 -15.97 -14.86 8.17
N ALA A 29 -15.36 -14.39 9.27
CA ALA A 29 -15.01 -15.24 10.41
C ALA A 29 -16.23 -15.95 11.00
N ARG A 30 -17.38 -15.27 11.09
CA ARG A 30 -18.67 -15.86 11.52
C ARG A 30 -19.19 -16.87 10.52
N THR A 31 -19.19 -16.56 9.24
CA THR A 31 -19.69 -17.44 8.16
C THR A 31 -18.93 -18.76 8.09
N ILE A 32 -17.61 -18.74 8.26
CA ILE A 32 -16.79 -19.97 8.26
C ILE A 32 -16.81 -20.71 9.60
N GLY A 33 -17.56 -20.23 10.59
CA GLY A 33 -17.66 -20.84 11.90
C GLY A 33 -16.34 -20.82 12.69
N ALA A 34 -15.58 -19.72 12.61
CA ALA A 34 -14.36 -19.57 13.40
C ALA A 34 -14.71 -19.54 14.90
N ARG A 35 -14.09 -20.43 15.68
CA ARG A 35 -14.32 -20.49 17.13
C ARG A 35 -13.56 -19.44 17.91
N ARG A 36 -12.46 -18.94 17.36
CA ARG A 36 -11.59 -17.93 17.96
C ARG A 36 -11.06 -17.02 16.88
N VAL A 37 -10.97 -15.74 17.19
CA VAL A 37 -10.33 -14.72 16.34
C VAL A 37 -9.09 -14.21 17.07
N LEU A 38 -7.98 -14.11 16.36
CA LEU A 38 -6.75 -13.49 16.83
C LEU A 38 -6.47 -12.28 15.93
N ALA A 39 -6.67 -11.07 16.44
CA ALA A 39 -6.37 -9.84 15.75
C ALA A 39 -5.03 -9.28 16.23
N LEU A 40 -4.08 -9.13 15.31
CA LEU A 40 -2.72 -8.66 15.60
C LEU A 40 -2.47 -7.32 14.93
N THR A 41 -1.82 -6.42 15.65
CA THR A 41 -1.31 -5.16 15.08
C THR A 41 -0.15 -4.62 15.91
N ALA A 42 0.82 -4.03 15.25
CA ALA A 42 1.96 -3.37 15.91
C ALA A 42 1.58 -1.96 16.44
N THR A 43 0.54 -1.33 15.87
CA THR A 43 0.16 0.06 16.17
C THR A 43 -1.35 0.18 16.28
N ALA A 44 -1.85 0.55 17.44
CA ALA A 44 -3.25 0.85 17.64
C ALA A 44 -3.43 1.96 18.66
N THR A 45 -4.11 3.03 18.26
CA THR A 45 -4.67 4.02 19.21
C THR A 45 -5.86 3.41 19.95
N ASP A 46 -6.35 4.05 21.01
CA ASP A 46 -7.52 3.55 21.77
C ASP A 46 -8.74 3.41 20.86
N ARG A 47 -8.90 4.32 19.90
CA ARG A 47 -10.01 4.29 18.94
C ARG A 47 -9.89 3.13 17.96
N VAL A 48 -8.71 2.92 17.41
CA VAL A 48 -8.42 1.76 16.51
C VAL A 48 -8.63 0.45 17.26
N LEU A 49 -8.19 0.35 18.51
CA LEU A 49 -8.41 -0.84 19.34
C LEU A 49 -9.91 -1.11 19.54
N LEU A 50 -10.70 -0.06 19.79
CA LEU A 50 -12.15 -0.18 19.94
C LEU A 50 -12.81 -0.70 18.64
N ASP A 51 -12.38 -0.20 17.47
CA ASP A 51 -12.90 -0.65 16.17
C ASP A 51 -12.53 -2.11 15.90
N ILE A 52 -11.30 -2.52 16.19
CA ILE A 52 -10.86 -3.93 16.10
C ILE A 52 -11.75 -4.81 16.98
N ARG A 53 -11.92 -4.43 18.26
CA ARG A 53 -12.76 -5.19 19.21
C ARG A 53 -14.19 -5.34 18.70
N LYS A 54 -14.81 -4.26 18.25
CA LYS A 54 -16.16 -4.28 17.70
C LYS A 54 -16.28 -5.11 16.42
N GLY A 55 -15.32 -4.99 15.50
CA GLY A 55 -15.33 -5.70 14.22
C GLY A 55 -15.26 -7.21 14.37
N PHE A 56 -14.56 -7.68 15.42
CA PHE A 56 -14.29 -9.11 15.65
C PHE A 56 -14.95 -9.67 16.90
N ASP A 57 -15.83 -8.94 17.59
CA ASP A 57 -16.49 -9.33 18.83
C ASP A 57 -15.49 -9.74 19.94
N ILE A 58 -14.37 -9.01 20.07
CA ILE A 58 -13.34 -9.25 21.10
C ILE A 58 -13.72 -8.50 22.39
N ALA A 59 -13.81 -9.21 23.49
CA ALA A 59 -14.09 -8.63 24.80
C ALA A 59 -12.92 -7.73 25.27
N GLU A 60 -13.18 -6.84 26.23
CA GLU A 60 -12.16 -5.91 26.70
C GLU A 60 -11.02 -6.61 27.43
N GLU A 61 -11.34 -7.60 28.22
CA GLU A 61 -10.41 -8.45 28.95
C GLU A 61 -9.50 -9.29 28.05
N ASP A 62 -9.91 -9.56 26.80
CA ASP A 62 -9.14 -10.30 25.82
C ASP A 62 -8.21 -9.39 24.98
N ALA A 63 -8.28 -8.07 25.17
CA ALA A 63 -7.46 -7.11 24.46
C ALA A 63 -6.12 -6.88 25.22
N ILE A 64 -5.06 -7.50 24.74
CA ILE A 64 -3.73 -7.37 25.32
C ILE A 64 -2.98 -6.24 24.62
N ARG A 65 -2.56 -5.24 25.37
CA ARG A 65 -1.77 -4.11 24.86
C ARG A 65 -0.40 -4.05 25.54
N THR A 66 0.66 -4.05 24.74
CA THR A 66 2.01 -3.86 25.22
C THR A 66 2.45 -2.40 25.07
N ARG A 67 3.50 -2.00 25.80
CA ARG A 67 4.03 -0.63 25.71
C ARG A 67 4.83 -0.49 24.41
N PHE A 68 4.65 0.63 23.72
CA PHE A 68 5.42 1.00 22.53
C PHE A 68 6.83 1.52 22.83
N TYR A 69 7.08 1.89 24.08
CA TYR A 69 8.35 2.50 24.46
C TYR A 69 9.50 1.48 24.37
N ARG A 70 10.51 1.85 23.60
CA ARG A 70 11.73 1.10 23.40
C ARG A 70 12.91 1.91 23.97
N PRO A 71 13.45 1.55 25.16
CA PRO A 71 14.48 2.35 25.84
C PRO A 71 15.82 2.42 25.09
N ASN A 72 16.08 1.47 24.19
CA ASN A 72 17.28 1.42 23.37
C ASN A 72 17.22 2.34 22.13
N LEU A 73 16.07 2.99 21.85
CA LEU A 73 15.94 3.91 20.73
C LEU A 73 16.12 5.36 21.18
N THR A 74 17.08 6.05 20.56
CA THR A 74 17.24 7.50 20.71
C THR A 74 16.52 8.20 19.58
N LEU A 75 15.48 8.98 19.90
CA LEU A 75 14.75 9.79 18.92
C LEU A 75 15.34 11.18 18.83
N ARG A 76 15.60 11.65 17.62
CA ARG A 76 16.11 13.00 17.31
C ARG A 76 15.24 13.69 16.28
N PHE A 77 15.08 15.00 16.45
CA PHE A 77 14.40 15.87 15.52
C PHE A 77 15.36 16.96 15.08
N THR A 78 15.64 17.04 13.79
CA THR A 78 16.61 18.00 13.24
C THR A 78 15.89 18.92 12.26
N PRO A 79 15.68 20.19 12.63
CA PRO A 79 15.18 21.19 11.68
C PRO A 79 16.18 21.35 10.52
N THR A 80 15.66 21.33 9.29
CA THR A 80 16.46 21.52 8.08
C THR A 80 15.71 22.41 7.09
N SER A 81 16.42 22.87 6.07
CA SER A 81 15.82 23.49 4.88
C SER A 81 15.94 22.55 3.69
N ALA A 82 15.16 22.77 2.63
CA ALA A 82 15.28 22.01 1.39
C ALA A 82 16.71 22.07 0.80
N LEU A 83 17.42 23.17 1.00
CA LEU A 83 18.77 23.40 0.47
C LEU A 83 19.86 22.65 1.27
N SER A 84 19.71 22.54 2.59
CA SER A 84 20.74 21.95 3.47
C SER A 84 20.48 20.48 3.83
N ARG A 85 19.33 19.93 3.48
CA ARG A 85 18.89 18.60 3.90
C ARG A 85 19.82 17.47 3.47
N ASP A 86 20.31 17.51 2.22
CA ASP A 86 21.22 16.50 1.69
C ASP A 86 22.55 16.50 2.44
N GLU A 87 23.13 17.68 2.63
CA GLU A 87 24.38 17.87 3.39
C GLU A 87 24.21 17.42 4.85
N THR A 88 23.11 17.82 5.48
CA THR A 88 22.78 17.41 6.85
C THR A 88 22.71 15.89 6.97
N LEU A 89 22.10 15.18 6.02
CA LEU A 89 22.03 13.72 6.03
C LEU A 89 23.42 13.10 5.88
N VAL A 90 24.24 13.59 4.94
CA VAL A 90 25.60 13.09 4.70
C VAL A 90 26.47 13.31 5.95
N GLU A 91 26.42 14.48 6.56
CA GLU A 91 27.17 14.81 7.79
C GLU A 91 26.75 13.91 8.96
N ARG A 92 25.45 13.67 9.13
CA ARG A 92 24.94 12.77 10.16
C ARG A 92 25.44 11.34 9.98
N LEU A 93 25.43 10.83 8.76
CA LEU A 93 25.95 9.50 8.46
C LEU A 93 27.47 9.40 8.69
N ARG A 94 28.22 10.44 8.34
CA ARG A 94 29.69 10.51 8.57
C ARG A 94 30.07 10.62 10.03
N SER A 95 29.28 11.33 10.82
CA SER A 95 29.57 11.59 12.25
C SER A 95 29.30 10.39 13.17
N ARG A 96 28.80 9.28 12.64
CA ARG A 96 28.40 8.10 13.42
C ARG A 96 29.20 6.86 13.02
N PRO A 97 29.36 5.88 13.92
CA PRO A 97 29.90 4.59 13.56
C PRO A 97 29.11 3.96 12.41
N ALA A 98 29.78 3.19 11.57
CA ALA A 98 29.11 2.44 10.52
C ALA A 98 28.08 1.49 11.12
N GLY A 99 26.92 1.38 10.47
CA GLY A 99 25.83 0.52 10.92
C GLY A 99 24.73 0.43 9.86
N SER A 100 24.02 -0.70 9.81
CA SER A 100 22.89 -0.88 8.89
C SER A 100 21.89 0.25 9.06
N THR A 101 21.56 0.90 7.97
CA THR A 101 20.80 2.17 7.97
C THR A 101 19.65 2.12 6.99
N ILE A 102 18.48 2.59 7.41
CA ILE A 102 17.36 2.87 6.53
C ILE A 102 17.13 4.38 6.48
N VAL A 103 17.00 4.94 5.29
CA VAL A 103 16.62 6.34 5.05
C VAL A 103 15.25 6.36 4.38
N TYR A 104 14.21 6.76 5.11
CA TYR A 104 12.86 6.84 4.56
C TYR A 104 12.64 8.15 3.81
N VAL A 105 12.08 8.02 2.63
CA VAL A 105 11.67 9.12 1.75
C VAL A 105 10.24 8.91 1.26
N THR A 106 9.57 9.98 0.86
CA THR A 106 8.18 9.89 0.43
C THR A 106 8.04 9.45 -1.04
N LEU A 107 8.93 9.89 -1.93
CA LEU A 107 8.81 9.69 -3.38
C LEU A 107 9.90 8.76 -3.93
N GLN A 108 9.54 7.93 -4.91
CA GLN A 108 10.47 7.02 -5.59
C GLN A 108 11.68 7.77 -6.19
N ARG A 109 11.43 8.88 -6.91
CA ARG A 109 12.49 9.73 -7.48
C ARG A 109 13.43 10.28 -6.41
N THR A 110 12.91 10.55 -5.20
CA THR A 110 13.74 11.01 -4.09
C THR A 110 14.61 9.87 -3.55
N ALA A 111 14.09 8.63 -3.53
CA ALA A 111 14.91 7.47 -3.14
C ALA A 111 16.12 7.29 -4.06
N GLU A 112 15.90 7.34 -5.36
CA GLU A 112 16.98 7.21 -6.36
C GLU A 112 18.00 8.36 -6.24
N ARG A 113 17.51 9.60 -6.12
CA ARG A 113 18.37 10.79 -5.99
C ARG A 113 19.24 10.74 -4.74
N ILE A 114 18.65 10.45 -3.58
CA ILE A 114 19.38 10.41 -2.32
C ILE A 114 20.33 9.23 -2.25
N ALA A 115 19.95 8.05 -2.77
CA ALA A 115 20.86 6.92 -2.86
C ALA A 115 22.10 7.27 -3.68
N LYS A 116 21.93 8.00 -4.80
CA LYS A 116 23.04 8.50 -5.60
C LYS A 116 23.93 9.49 -4.84
N VAL A 117 23.34 10.48 -4.16
CA VAL A 117 24.07 11.45 -3.33
C VAL A 117 24.92 10.74 -2.26
N LEU A 118 24.33 9.75 -1.59
CA LEU A 118 25.04 8.98 -0.56
C LEU A 118 26.15 8.10 -1.17
N SER A 119 25.94 7.49 -2.33
CA SER A 119 26.96 6.71 -3.02
C SER A 119 28.14 7.58 -3.48
N GLU A 120 27.88 8.78 -3.99
CA GLU A 120 28.91 9.77 -4.35
C GLU A 120 29.66 10.27 -3.10
N ALA A 121 29.01 10.28 -1.94
CA ALA A 121 29.63 10.60 -0.66
C ALA A 121 30.44 9.44 -0.03
N GLY A 122 30.48 8.26 -0.70
CA GLY A 122 31.28 7.09 -0.31
C GLY A 122 30.53 6.05 0.54
N PHE A 123 29.20 6.14 0.67
CA PHE A 123 28.41 5.14 1.36
C PHE A 123 27.99 4.00 0.41
N ASP A 124 27.87 2.79 0.94
CA ASP A 124 27.22 1.67 0.25
C ASP A 124 25.70 1.89 0.30
N ALA A 125 25.17 2.72 -0.61
CA ALA A 125 23.78 3.15 -0.60
C ALA A 125 23.01 2.70 -1.83
N GLN A 126 21.81 2.14 -1.62
CA GLN A 126 20.92 1.72 -2.68
C GLN A 126 19.49 2.21 -2.49
N ALA A 127 18.82 2.54 -3.60
CA ALA A 127 17.41 2.93 -3.58
C ALA A 127 16.50 1.69 -3.59
N TYR A 128 15.39 1.76 -2.82
CA TYR A 128 14.38 0.71 -2.79
C TYR A 128 12.96 1.31 -2.84
N HIS A 129 12.17 0.93 -3.83
CA HIS A 129 10.78 1.35 -3.97
C HIS A 129 9.97 0.39 -4.86
N ALA A 130 8.66 0.50 -4.83
CA ALA A 130 7.75 -0.39 -5.55
C ALA A 130 7.88 -0.34 -7.09
N GLY A 131 8.47 0.72 -7.65
CA GLY A 131 8.73 0.87 -9.08
C GLY A 131 9.95 0.09 -9.59
N LEU A 132 10.77 -0.49 -8.70
CA LEU A 132 11.88 -1.35 -9.10
C LEU A 132 11.38 -2.73 -9.52
N ASP A 133 12.13 -3.37 -10.41
CA ASP A 133 11.92 -4.77 -10.78
C ASP A 133 11.93 -5.69 -9.55
N PRO A 134 11.06 -6.71 -9.47
CA PRO A 134 10.99 -7.63 -8.35
C PRO A 134 12.32 -8.32 -8.01
N ASP A 135 13.08 -8.75 -9.01
CA ASP A 135 14.37 -9.43 -8.81
C ASP A 135 15.40 -8.48 -8.21
N ARG A 136 15.41 -7.22 -8.67
CA ARG A 136 16.28 -6.19 -8.10
C ARG A 136 15.88 -5.86 -6.66
N ARG A 137 14.60 -5.81 -6.35
CA ARG A 137 14.13 -5.61 -4.96
C ARG A 137 14.60 -6.75 -4.06
N GLY A 138 14.48 -8.00 -4.51
CA GLY A 138 15.00 -9.17 -3.81
C GLY A 138 16.50 -9.05 -3.53
N SER A 139 17.29 -8.78 -4.55
CA SER A 139 18.75 -8.63 -4.43
C SER A 139 19.19 -7.53 -3.45
N ILE A 140 18.50 -6.38 -3.45
CA ILE A 140 18.79 -5.29 -2.50
C ILE A 140 18.42 -5.69 -1.08
N GLN A 141 17.30 -6.38 -0.91
CA GLN A 141 16.85 -6.86 0.39
C GLN A 141 17.82 -7.87 0.98
N ASP A 142 18.25 -8.85 0.19
CA ASP A 142 19.22 -9.87 0.61
C ASP A 142 20.57 -9.22 0.98
N ALA A 143 21.08 -8.33 0.12
CA ALA A 143 22.29 -7.59 0.40
C ALA A 143 22.21 -6.75 1.68
N PHE A 144 21.05 -6.13 1.97
CA PHE A 144 20.85 -5.38 3.21
C PHE A 144 20.79 -6.30 4.43
N LEU A 145 20.16 -7.48 4.32
CA LEU A 145 20.10 -8.44 5.41
C LEU A 145 21.51 -8.94 5.80
N ASP A 146 22.38 -9.15 4.81
CA ASP A 146 23.74 -9.66 5.00
C ASP A 146 24.77 -8.58 5.41
N SER A 147 24.47 -7.31 5.19
CA SER A 147 25.42 -6.20 5.43
C SER A 147 25.21 -5.51 6.77
N ASP A 148 26.27 -5.28 7.52
CA ASP A 148 26.22 -4.52 8.77
C ASP A 148 26.41 -3.01 8.59
N ARG A 149 26.58 -2.51 7.36
CA ARG A 149 26.85 -1.10 7.08
C ARG A 149 26.12 -0.50 5.89
N MET A 150 25.37 -1.30 5.14
CA MET A 150 24.64 -0.84 3.98
C MET A 150 23.58 0.19 4.36
N VAL A 151 23.38 1.17 3.48
CA VAL A 151 22.34 2.19 3.58
C VAL A 151 21.27 1.92 2.52
N VAL A 152 20.04 1.68 2.94
CA VAL A 152 18.91 1.58 2.00
C VAL A 152 18.10 2.87 2.08
N VAL A 153 17.98 3.57 0.95
CA VAL A 153 17.11 4.75 0.81
C VAL A 153 15.78 4.28 0.22
N ALA A 154 14.72 4.34 0.99
CA ALA A 154 13.50 3.66 0.64
C ALA A 154 12.22 4.47 0.86
N THR A 155 11.20 4.17 0.05
CA THR A 155 9.82 4.49 0.40
C THR A 155 9.28 3.47 1.40
N ILE A 156 8.04 3.65 1.88
CA ILE A 156 7.36 2.70 2.78
C ILE A 156 7.29 1.26 2.22
N ALA A 157 7.60 1.07 0.93
CA ALA A 157 7.67 -0.27 0.33
C ALA A 157 8.77 -1.16 0.94
N PHE A 158 9.81 -0.54 1.56
CA PHE A 158 10.85 -1.26 2.28
C PHE A 158 10.49 -1.35 3.75
N GLY A 159 9.98 -2.49 4.14
CA GLY A 159 9.60 -2.64 5.53
C GLY A 159 8.82 -3.91 5.80
N MET A 160 7.77 -4.20 5.06
CA MET A 160 7.06 -5.48 5.21
C MET A 160 8.02 -6.63 4.90
N GLY A 161 8.15 -7.57 5.84
CA GLY A 161 9.03 -8.74 5.69
C GLY A 161 10.52 -8.50 5.96
N ILE A 162 10.95 -7.28 6.34
CA ILE A 162 12.33 -7.03 6.77
C ILE A 162 12.47 -7.41 8.25
N ASP A 163 13.16 -8.52 8.49
CA ASP A 163 13.50 -8.98 9.85
C ASP A 163 15.01 -8.98 10.04
N LYS A 164 15.56 -7.79 10.25
CA LYS A 164 16.96 -7.56 10.59
C LYS A 164 17.06 -6.95 11.98
N ALA A 165 17.69 -7.68 12.90
CA ALA A 165 17.75 -7.28 14.30
C ALA A 165 18.65 -6.08 14.55
N ASN A 166 19.75 -5.95 13.81
CA ASN A 166 20.84 -5.01 14.05
C ASN A 166 20.78 -3.74 13.18
N ILE A 167 19.59 -3.23 12.87
CA ILE A 167 19.46 -1.91 12.23
C ILE A 167 19.83 -0.84 13.26
N ARG A 168 20.91 -0.11 13.00
CA ARG A 168 21.43 0.88 13.95
C ARG A 168 20.83 2.26 13.76
N TYR A 169 20.44 2.61 12.51
CA TYR A 169 19.98 3.95 12.19
C TYR A 169 18.73 3.90 11.32
N VAL A 170 17.73 4.69 11.71
CA VAL A 170 16.55 4.98 10.88
C VAL A 170 16.47 6.50 10.72
N TYR A 171 16.65 6.97 9.50
CA TYR A 171 16.50 8.37 9.15
C TYR A 171 15.21 8.59 8.40
N HIS A 172 14.50 9.65 8.75
CA HIS A 172 13.39 10.15 7.93
C HIS A 172 13.88 11.41 7.23
N TYR A 173 14.24 11.28 5.97
CA TYR A 173 14.57 12.41 5.11
C TYR A 173 13.32 13.27 4.84
N ASN A 174 12.14 12.64 4.65
CA ASN A 174 10.85 13.29 4.69
C ASN A 174 10.05 12.75 5.88
N PRO A 175 9.18 13.57 6.50
CA PRO A 175 8.31 13.11 7.57
C PRO A 175 7.36 11.99 7.08
N PRO A 176 7.09 10.99 7.92
CA PRO A 176 6.07 9.98 7.63
C PRO A 176 4.66 10.60 7.65
N LYS A 177 3.71 9.91 7.04
CA LYS A 177 2.31 10.40 6.90
C LYS A 177 1.57 10.54 8.23
N SER A 178 1.97 9.78 9.25
CA SER A 178 1.35 9.79 10.56
C SER A 178 2.33 9.31 11.64
N LEU A 179 1.96 9.49 12.92
CA LEU A 179 2.74 8.99 14.05
C LEU A 179 2.79 7.46 14.10
N GLU A 180 1.76 6.79 13.63
CA GLU A 180 1.71 5.33 13.55
C GLU A 180 2.71 4.81 12.51
N HIS A 181 2.81 5.47 11.34
CA HIS A 181 3.85 5.16 10.36
C HIS A 181 5.24 5.41 10.96
N LEU A 182 5.43 6.54 11.65
CA LEU A 182 6.69 6.81 12.35
C LEU A 182 7.03 5.68 13.33
N ALA A 183 6.09 5.28 14.17
CA ALA A 183 6.29 4.21 15.16
C ALA A 183 6.62 2.87 14.49
N GLN A 184 5.95 2.53 13.40
CA GLN A 184 6.22 1.31 12.63
C GLN A 184 7.60 1.31 11.97
N GLU A 185 8.02 2.47 11.42
CA GLU A 185 9.29 2.63 10.73
C GLU A 185 10.47 2.64 11.71
N ILE A 186 10.40 3.40 12.81
CA ILE A 186 11.44 3.40 13.86
C ILE A 186 11.47 2.06 14.63
N GLY A 187 10.35 1.36 14.71
CA GLY A 187 10.25 0.04 15.35
C GLY A 187 11.13 -1.04 14.70
N ARG A 188 11.69 -0.77 13.52
CA ARG A 188 12.66 -1.65 12.85
C ARG A 188 14.06 -1.56 13.43
N ALA A 189 14.40 -0.42 14.05
CA ALA A 189 15.72 -0.22 14.64
C ALA A 189 15.91 -1.03 15.94
N GLY A 190 17.10 -1.53 16.16
CA GLY A 190 17.55 -2.14 17.42
C GLY A 190 16.65 -3.23 17.97
N ARG A 191 16.17 -4.14 17.14
CA ARG A 191 15.38 -5.30 17.61
C ARG A 191 16.16 -6.26 18.49
N ASP A 192 17.48 -6.22 18.38
CA ASP A 192 18.43 -6.93 19.25
C ASP A 192 18.58 -6.31 20.66
N GLY A 193 17.93 -5.19 20.93
CA GLY A 193 18.03 -4.46 22.19
C GLY A 193 19.21 -3.47 22.27
N GLU A 194 20.11 -3.49 21.28
CA GLU A 194 21.26 -2.59 21.26
C GLU A 194 20.87 -1.15 20.92
N PRO A 195 21.65 -0.15 21.41
CA PRO A 195 21.40 1.26 21.15
C PRO A 195 21.26 1.57 19.65
N SER A 196 20.20 2.25 19.30
CA SER A 196 19.92 2.65 17.92
C SER A 196 19.36 4.06 17.87
N THR A 197 19.65 4.79 16.79
CA THR A 197 19.20 6.16 16.63
C THR A 197 18.19 6.29 15.51
N CYS A 198 17.07 6.95 15.81
CA CYS A 198 16.06 7.31 14.84
C CYS A 198 16.02 8.83 14.74
N GLU A 199 16.21 9.39 13.56
CA GLU A 199 16.28 10.84 13.36
C GLU A 199 15.33 11.29 12.25
N LEU A 200 14.50 12.27 12.59
CA LEU A 200 13.57 12.89 11.67
C LEU A 200 14.08 14.28 11.27
N GLN A 201 14.34 14.47 9.99
CA GLN A 201 14.60 15.79 9.41
C GLN A 201 13.27 16.52 9.20
N ILE A 202 13.12 17.68 9.82
CA ILE A 202 11.90 18.48 9.73
C ILE A 202 12.15 19.65 8.79
N CYS A 203 11.42 19.68 7.67
CA CYS A 203 11.46 20.75 6.71
C CYS A 203 10.06 21.29 6.45
N HIS A 204 9.91 22.61 6.48
CA HIS A 204 8.61 23.26 6.24
C HIS A 204 8.06 22.94 4.85
N ASP A 205 8.92 22.75 3.86
CA ASP A 205 8.54 22.45 2.48
C ASP A 205 7.89 21.06 2.31
N ASP A 206 7.93 20.20 3.33
CA ASP A 206 7.20 18.93 3.31
C ASP A 206 5.73 19.07 3.70
N VAL A 207 5.33 20.18 4.36
CA VAL A 207 3.97 20.37 4.88
C VAL A 207 2.90 20.27 3.78
N PRO A 208 3.01 20.94 2.62
CA PRO A 208 2.01 20.82 1.55
C PRO A 208 1.85 19.39 1.03
N LEU A 209 2.94 18.63 1.00
CA LEU A 209 2.88 17.22 0.59
C LEU A 209 2.16 16.36 1.62
N LEU A 210 2.40 16.59 2.90
CA LEU A 210 1.70 15.90 3.99
C LEU A 210 0.21 16.24 4.02
N GLU A 211 -0.14 17.51 3.87
CA GLU A 211 -1.53 17.96 3.76
C GLU A 211 -2.24 17.31 2.59
N ASN A 212 -1.58 17.19 1.45
CA ASN A 212 -2.14 16.50 0.28
C ASN A 212 -2.38 15.01 0.52
N PHE A 213 -1.55 14.35 1.34
CA PHE A 213 -1.80 12.96 1.74
C PHE A 213 -2.97 12.82 2.73
N VAL A 214 -3.17 13.81 3.60
CA VAL A 214 -4.24 13.77 4.61
C VAL A 214 -5.59 14.15 4.01
N TYR A 215 -5.62 15.22 3.24
CA TYR A 215 -6.88 15.82 2.74
C TYR A 215 -7.19 15.47 1.28
N GLY A 216 -6.20 15.07 0.50
CA GLY A 216 -6.36 14.80 -0.93
C GLY A 216 -7.27 13.60 -1.27
N ASP A 217 -7.57 12.75 -0.28
CA ASP A 217 -8.47 11.60 -0.44
C ASP A 217 -9.89 11.89 0.07
N THR A 218 -10.18 13.11 0.52
CA THR A 218 -11.50 13.49 1.03
C THR A 218 -12.38 13.99 -0.11
N PRO A 219 -13.37 13.21 -0.58
CA PRO A 219 -14.26 13.64 -1.66
C PRO A 219 -15.24 14.70 -1.19
N THR A 220 -15.65 15.58 -2.10
CA THR A 220 -16.73 16.52 -1.83
C THR A 220 -18.09 15.81 -1.80
N ARG A 221 -19.07 16.38 -1.09
CA ARG A 221 -20.45 15.85 -1.12
C ARG A 221 -21.05 15.84 -2.54
N ALA A 222 -20.66 16.80 -3.39
CA ALA A 222 -21.08 16.86 -4.78
C ALA A 222 -20.50 15.69 -5.60
N ALA A 223 -19.22 15.39 -5.43
CA ALA A 223 -18.55 14.27 -6.08
C ALA A 223 -19.17 12.93 -5.69
N ILE A 224 -19.45 12.72 -4.38
CA ILE A 224 -20.15 11.51 -3.91
C ILE A 224 -21.55 11.39 -4.52
N ARG A 225 -22.34 12.47 -4.55
CA ARG A 225 -23.68 12.44 -5.17
C ARG A 225 -23.62 12.14 -6.66
N SER A 226 -22.67 12.72 -7.37
CA SER A 226 -22.44 12.46 -8.80
C SER A 226 -22.12 10.98 -9.04
N LEU A 227 -21.23 10.42 -8.23
CA LEU A 227 -20.81 9.02 -8.31
C LEU A 227 -21.96 8.05 -7.99
N VAL A 228 -22.71 8.27 -6.92
CA VAL A 228 -23.90 7.46 -6.56
C VAL A 228 -24.99 7.59 -7.63
N GLY A 229 -25.23 8.80 -8.14
CA GLY A 229 -26.18 9.03 -9.23
C GLY A 229 -25.80 8.24 -10.49
N ALA A 230 -24.52 8.19 -10.84
CA ALA A 230 -24.03 7.42 -11.98
C ALA A 230 -24.16 5.90 -11.77
N LEU A 231 -23.95 5.40 -10.54
CA LEU A 231 -24.22 3.99 -10.19
C LEU A 231 -25.69 3.62 -10.43
N LEU A 232 -26.61 4.45 -9.94
CA LEU A 232 -28.04 4.23 -10.08
C LEU A 232 -28.54 4.35 -11.54
N HIS A 233 -27.93 5.22 -12.35
CA HIS A 233 -28.32 5.38 -13.76
C HIS A 233 -27.75 4.29 -14.66
N ASN A 234 -26.60 3.71 -14.31
CA ASN A 234 -26.05 2.57 -15.06
C ASN A 234 -26.85 1.29 -14.84
N SER A 235 -27.47 1.12 -13.67
CA SER A 235 -28.41 0.00 -13.45
C SER A 235 -29.68 0.08 -14.29
N SER A 236 -30.02 1.29 -14.81
CA SER A 236 -31.24 1.52 -15.60
C SER A 236 -31.01 1.48 -17.13
N ARG A 237 -29.76 1.34 -17.60
CA ARG A 237 -29.44 1.48 -19.03
C ARG A 237 -29.32 0.17 -19.82
N ASP A 238 -29.28 -0.98 -19.18
CA ASP A 238 -29.23 -2.28 -19.88
C ASP A 238 -30.60 -2.80 -20.37
N GLU A 239 -31.67 -2.01 -20.19
CA GLU A 239 -33.01 -2.39 -20.74
C GLU A 239 -33.19 -2.05 -22.22
N GLY A 240 -32.18 -1.57 -22.96
CA GLY A 240 -32.41 -0.87 -24.23
C GLY A 240 -31.74 -1.37 -25.50
N ASP A 241 -30.93 -2.42 -25.55
CA ASP A 241 -30.41 -2.90 -26.85
C ASP A 241 -29.82 -4.32 -26.85
N SER A 242 -30.62 -5.35 -26.84
CA SER A 242 -30.37 -6.63 -27.50
C SER A 242 -31.63 -7.50 -27.46
N GLY A 243 -32.31 -7.56 -28.61
CA GLY A 243 -33.48 -8.41 -28.80
C GLY A 243 -33.15 -9.90 -28.89
N GLU A 244 -32.95 -10.55 -27.76
CA GLU A 244 -33.12 -11.99 -27.62
C GLU A 244 -33.52 -12.29 -26.17
N ALA A 245 -34.79 -12.74 -26.01
CA ALA A 245 -35.34 -13.10 -24.72
C ALA A 245 -34.65 -14.34 -24.16
N HIS A 246 -33.82 -14.17 -23.14
CA HIS A 246 -33.41 -15.26 -22.26
C HIS A 246 -34.22 -15.18 -20.96
N ASN A 247 -35.00 -16.21 -20.73
CA ASN A 247 -35.79 -16.44 -19.52
C ASN A 247 -34.87 -16.70 -18.32
N GLY A 248 -34.63 -15.69 -17.51
CA GLY A 248 -33.92 -15.74 -16.23
C GLY A 248 -33.74 -14.33 -15.74
N LYS A 249 -34.15 -14.03 -14.50
CA LYS A 249 -33.86 -12.74 -13.84
C LYS A 249 -32.38 -12.40 -14.02
N GLU A 250 -32.01 -11.66 -15.07
CA GLU A 250 -30.74 -11.00 -15.17
C GLU A 250 -30.75 -9.89 -14.12
N SER A 251 -29.96 -10.08 -13.10
CA SER A 251 -29.67 -9.08 -12.09
C SER A 251 -28.95 -7.91 -12.76
N ASP A 252 -29.28 -6.69 -12.37
CA ASP A 252 -28.62 -5.44 -12.76
C ASP A 252 -27.14 -5.46 -12.40
N THR A 253 -26.33 -6.20 -13.14
CA THR A 253 -24.88 -6.33 -12.89
C THR A 253 -24.13 -5.23 -13.62
N ILE A 254 -23.42 -4.38 -12.87
CA ILE A 254 -22.63 -3.27 -13.40
C ILE A 254 -21.15 -3.63 -13.35
N ALA A 255 -20.47 -3.61 -14.49
CA ALA A 255 -19.03 -3.73 -14.56
C ALA A 255 -18.37 -2.35 -14.37
N LEU A 256 -17.61 -2.16 -13.30
CA LEU A 256 -16.95 -0.89 -12.95
C LEU A 256 -15.43 -1.02 -13.02
N ALA A 257 -14.81 -0.17 -13.85
CA ALA A 257 -13.37 0.08 -13.78
C ALA A 257 -13.12 1.21 -12.78
N LEU A 258 -12.72 0.88 -11.55
CA LEU A 258 -12.63 1.83 -10.42
C LEU A 258 -11.83 3.10 -10.75
N THR A 259 -10.74 2.98 -11.51
CA THR A 259 -9.89 4.13 -11.87
C THR A 259 -10.58 5.09 -12.82
N SER A 260 -11.15 4.59 -13.93
CA SER A 260 -11.85 5.44 -14.90
C SER A 260 -13.14 6.01 -14.33
N PHE A 261 -13.87 5.21 -13.56
CA PHE A 261 -15.09 5.63 -12.89
C PHE A 261 -14.82 6.71 -11.84
N GLY A 262 -13.79 6.53 -11.01
CA GLY A 262 -13.38 7.53 -10.04
C GLY A 262 -12.94 8.85 -10.70
N ASN A 263 -12.10 8.77 -11.73
CA ASN A 263 -11.63 9.95 -12.46
C ASN A 263 -12.76 10.75 -13.11
N ALA A 264 -13.82 10.08 -13.60
CA ALA A 264 -14.98 10.76 -14.19
C ALA A 264 -15.76 11.61 -13.17
N HIS A 265 -15.63 11.32 -11.87
CA HIS A 265 -16.33 12.00 -10.79
C HIS A 265 -15.41 12.77 -9.82
N ASP A 266 -14.13 12.93 -10.19
CA ASP A 266 -13.10 13.55 -9.33
C ASP A 266 -12.99 12.88 -7.95
N VAL A 267 -13.02 11.53 -7.95
CA VAL A 267 -12.91 10.70 -6.75
C VAL A 267 -11.79 9.67 -6.93
N ARG A 268 -10.90 9.57 -5.96
CA ARG A 268 -9.81 8.59 -6.02
C ARG A 268 -10.33 7.15 -5.98
N PRO A 269 -9.68 6.20 -6.68
CA PRO A 269 -10.13 4.80 -6.73
C PRO A 269 -10.30 4.13 -5.36
N LEU A 270 -9.44 4.47 -4.38
CA LEU A 270 -9.58 3.96 -3.02
C LEU A 270 -10.89 4.42 -2.37
N VAL A 271 -11.26 5.68 -2.55
CA VAL A 271 -12.51 6.25 -2.01
C VAL A 271 -13.73 5.63 -2.68
N VAL A 272 -13.67 5.41 -4.01
CA VAL A 272 -14.72 4.65 -4.74
C VAL A 272 -14.88 3.26 -4.13
N ARG A 273 -13.78 2.54 -3.94
CA ARG A 273 -13.79 1.21 -3.33
C ARG A 273 -14.38 1.22 -1.92
N THR A 274 -14.00 2.21 -1.12
CA THR A 274 -14.54 2.39 0.24
C THR A 274 -16.05 2.58 0.21
N LEU A 275 -16.56 3.46 -0.65
CA LEU A 275 -17.99 3.72 -0.82
C LEU A 275 -18.73 2.44 -1.24
N LEU A 276 -18.23 1.73 -2.24
CA LEU A 276 -18.84 0.47 -2.69
C LEU A 276 -18.86 -0.57 -1.58
N THR A 277 -17.80 -0.66 -0.76
CA THR A 277 -17.78 -1.58 0.39
C THR A 277 -18.84 -1.22 1.43
N TYR A 278 -19.05 0.06 1.72
CA TYR A 278 -20.15 0.47 2.63
C TYR A 278 -21.52 0.15 2.04
N LEU A 279 -21.75 0.44 0.78
CA LEU A 279 -23.02 0.11 0.12
C LEU A 279 -23.28 -1.42 0.12
N GLU A 280 -22.23 -2.22 0.02
CA GLU A 280 -22.34 -3.69 0.14
C GLU A 280 -22.66 -4.14 1.56
N LEU A 281 -21.98 -3.57 2.58
CA LEU A 281 -22.23 -3.89 3.98
C LEU A 281 -23.64 -3.48 4.42
N ASP A 282 -24.16 -2.39 3.87
CA ASP A 282 -25.53 -1.92 4.10
C ASP A 282 -26.58 -2.67 3.26
N GLY A 283 -26.16 -3.62 2.41
CA GLY A 283 -27.04 -4.47 1.62
C GLY A 283 -27.64 -3.80 0.36
N PHE A 284 -27.08 -2.67 -0.09
CA PHE A 284 -27.49 -2.00 -1.33
C PHE A 284 -26.86 -2.59 -2.58
N LEU A 285 -25.70 -3.24 -2.45
CA LEU A 285 -24.94 -3.86 -3.53
C LEU A 285 -24.47 -5.24 -3.11
N GLU A 286 -24.16 -6.07 -4.09
CA GLU A 286 -23.47 -7.35 -3.91
C GLU A 286 -22.22 -7.38 -4.80
N ALA A 287 -21.05 -7.62 -4.21
CA ALA A 287 -19.81 -7.73 -4.98
C ALA A 287 -19.75 -9.06 -5.72
N MET A 288 -19.70 -8.98 -7.02
CA MET A 288 -19.51 -10.14 -7.88
C MET A 288 -18.03 -10.48 -8.05
N THR A 289 -17.74 -11.65 -8.62
CA THR A 289 -16.36 -12.03 -8.96
C THR A 289 -15.73 -10.99 -9.89
N PRO A 290 -14.51 -10.50 -9.63
CA PRO A 290 -13.85 -9.55 -10.50
C PRO A 290 -13.75 -10.07 -11.93
N VAL A 291 -14.27 -9.31 -12.88
CA VAL A 291 -14.07 -9.59 -14.31
C VAL A 291 -12.78 -8.89 -14.72
N TYR A 292 -11.80 -9.65 -15.18
CA TYR A 292 -10.59 -9.06 -15.76
C TYR A 292 -10.98 -8.36 -17.06
N ASP A 293 -10.61 -7.06 -17.14
CA ASP A 293 -10.89 -6.23 -18.29
C ASP A 293 -10.21 -6.81 -19.56
N ARG A 294 -10.81 -6.59 -20.74
CA ARG A 294 -10.25 -7.07 -21.99
C ARG A 294 -8.89 -6.45 -22.20
N PHE A 295 -7.85 -7.29 -22.39
CA PHE A 295 -6.53 -6.81 -22.74
C PHE A 295 -6.59 -6.10 -24.09
N ARG A 296 -6.19 -4.83 -24.13
CA ARG A 296 -5.97 -4.10 -25.37
C ARG A 296 -4.51 -4.27 -25.78
N TYR A 297 -4.26 -4.79 -26.97
CA TYR A 297 -2.94 -4.87 -27.54
C TYR A 297 -2.90 -4.21 -28.92
N ARG A 298 -1.75 -3.71 -29.28
CA ARG A 298 -1.46 -3.23 -30.63
C ARG A 298 -0.32 -4.04 -31.19
N LEU A 299 -0.53 -4.64 -32.35
CA LEU A 299 0.53 -5.32 -33.05
C LEU A 299 1.57 -4.30 -33.53
N ILE A 300 2.84 -4.59 -33.24
CA ILE A 300 4.00 -3.79 -33.69
C ILE A 300 4.73 -4.45 -34.86
N ALA A 301 4.30 -5.65 -35.26
CA ALA A 301 4.79 -6.41 -36.43
C ALA A 301 3.60 -7.10 -37.11
N SER A 302 3.79 -7.57 -38.34
CA SER A 302 2.75 -8.32 -39.06
C SER A 302 2.44 -9.65 -38.37
N GLU A 303 1.21 -10.15 -38.54
CA GLU A 303 0.79 -11.46 -38.01
C GLU A 303 1.74 -12.57 -38.50
N GLU A 304 2.17 -12.49 -39.76
CA GLU A 304 3.08 -13.44 -40.38
C GLU A 304 4.46 -13.43 -39.71
N ASP A 305 5.02 -12.25 -39.47
CA ASP A 305 6.32 -12.08 -38.81
C ASP A 305 6.29 -12.59 -37.35
N ILE A 306 5.20 -12.32 -36.62
CA ILE A 306 5.02 -12.81 -35.25
C ILE A 306 4.97 -14.33 -35.26
N LEU A 307 4.14 -14.91 -36.12
CA LEU A 307 3.99 -16.36 -36.20
C LEU A 307 5.27 -17.05 -36.69
N ALA A 308 6.07 -16.42 -37.57
CA ALA A 308 7.33 -16.96 -38.03
C ALA A 308 8.37 -17.09 -36.90
N ARG A 309 8.34 -16.19 -35.93
CA ARG A 309 9.28 -16.18 -34.80
C ARG A 309 8.89 -17.15 -33.65
N LEU A 310 7.68 -17.68 -33.68
CA LEU A 310 7.22 -18.60 -32.65
C LEU A 310 7.48 -20.05 -33.01
N PRO A 311 7.93 -20.89 -32.06
CA PRO A 311 8.09 -22.31 -32.30
C PRO A 311 6.77 -22.98 -32.71
N GLN A 312 6.83 -24.09 -33.42
CA GLN A 312 5.69 -24.91 -33.88
C GLN A 312 5.04 -25.66 -32.68
N SER A 313 4.60 -24.95 -31.65
CA SER A 313 4.12 -25.49 -30.38
C SER A 313 2.89 -24.70 -29.87
N GLU A 314 2.42 -24.97 -28.66
CA GLU A 314 1.25 -24.33 -28.08
C GLU A 314 1.22 -22.78 -28.17
N PRO A 315 2.32 -22.02 -27.97
CA PRO A 315 2.31 -20.58 -28.14
C PRO A 315 1.88 -20.12 -29.54
N ARG A 316 2.25 -20.84 -30.60
CA ARG A 316 1.85 -20.50 -31.98
C ARG A 316 0.37 -20.76 -32.22
N LYS A 317 -0.19 -21.83 -31.63
CA LYS A 317 -1.64 -22.12 -31.69
C LYS A 317 -2.44 -21.06 -30.97
N LEU A 318 -1.98 -20.68 -29.76
CA LEU A 318 -2.59 -19.61 -28.96
C LEU A 318 -2.62 -18.28 -29.71
N MET A 319 -1.51 -17.88 -30.33
CA MET A 319 -1.42 -16.63 -31.10
C MET A 319 -2.34 -16.65 -32.35
N LYS A 320 -2.42 -17.78 -33.05
CA LYS A 320 -3.39 -17.94 -34.16
C LYS A 320 -4.84 -17.78 -33.68
N GLY A 321 -5.18 -18.36 -32.53
CA GLY A 321 -6.49 -18.19 -31.91
C GLY A 321 -6.80 -16.74 -31.54
N LEU A 322 -5.84 -16.02 -30.97
CA LEU A 322 -5.95 -14.59 -30.64
C LEU A 322 -6.17 -13.72 -31.88
N PHE A 323 -5.42 -13.97 -32.97
CA PHE A 323 -5.61 -13.22 -34.23
C PHE A 323 -6.95 -13.51 -34.89
N ALA A 324 -7.45 -14.75 -34.79
CA ALA A 324 -8.77 -15.11 -35.30
C ALA A 324 -9.92 -14.47 -34.52
N ALA A 325 -9.75 -14.30 -33.20
CA ALA A 325 -10.74 -13.69 -32.31
C ALA A 325 -10.75 -12.14 -32.37
N SER A 326 -9.71 -11.52 -32.94
CA SER A 326 -9.59 -10.05 -33.04
C SER A 326 -10.07 -9.49 -34.40
N LYS A 327 -10.58 -10.33 -35.30
CA LYS A 327 -11.25 -9.95 -36.55
C LYS A 327 -12.77 -9.93 -36.35
#